data_94b5be7214ab8bb8263b58702ea2cbbc
#
_entry.id   94b5be7214ab8bb8263b58702ea2cbbc
#
_cell.length_a   1.000
_cell.length_b   1.000
_cell.length_c   1.000
_cell.angle_alpha   90.00
_cell.angle_beta   90.00
_cell.angle_gamma   90.00
#
_symmetry.space_group_name_H-M   'P 1'
#
loop_
_entity.id
_entity.type
_entity.pdbx_description
1 polymer ?
#
loop_
_entity_poly.entity_id
_entity_poly.type
_entity_poly.pdbx_seq_one_letter_code
_entity_poly.pdbx_strand_id
1 'polypeptide(L)'
;MTDDPFLEMEATQFTKTGQAACGDDVQLLTIEKENRSLAALSDGLGSGVKALVLANMTTTMALRFMQSNLDLLESVEIIMDSLPVCEVRKISYATFSLFDYHLGGRARIIEMGNPAYVHLRGTEEVAPAKDRTVVSAHWPDREVREVEVDVEPGDRIILCSDGVTQSGLGSGQAAYKFGWRRSGMLAFARRMISSEPDLSAADLARRIACFAKNITPESCKDDISCLVIYFRHPRVLRILTGPPYYKSSPARRTWARITSSSAAARRRTSWSASWAAA
;
A
#
# COMPACT_ATOMS: atom_id res chain seq x y z
N MET A 1 8.53 18.29 20.61
CA MET A 1 7.98 17.05 20.00
C MET A 1 7.79 17.42 18.56
N THR A 2 8.43 16.73 17.63
CA THR A 2 8.24 16.98 16.20
C THR A 2 6.80 16.57 15.85
N ASP A 3 6.07 17.48 15.20
CA ASP A 3 4.70 17.24 14.70
C ASP A 3 4.70 16.37 13.43
N ASP A 4 5.84 15.76 13.12
CA ASP A 4 6.00 14.93 11.94
C ASP A 4 5.11 13.69 12.01
N PRO A 5 4.37 13.36 10.95
CA PRO A 5 3.53 12.18 10.94
C PRO A 5 4.37 10.91 11.01
N PHE A 6 3.86 9.90 11.70
CA PHE A 6 4.37 8.54 11.59
C PHE A 6 3.74 7.90 10.36
N LEU A 7 4.56 7.45 9.43
CA LEU A 7 4.09 6.78 8.23
C LEU A 7 3.85 5.29 8.49
N GLU A 8 2.62 4.86 8.33
CA GLU A 8 2.20 3.46 8.42
C GLU A 8 1.84 2.98 7.01
N MET A 9 2.58 2.02 6.48
CA MET A 9 2.35 1.43 5.15
C MET A 9 2.05 -0.04 5.31
N GLU A 10 0.90 -0.50 4.83
CA GLU A 10 0.48 -1.89 4.96
C GLU A 10 -0.33 -2.34 3.74
N ALA A 11 -0.10 -3.58 3.33
CA ALA A 11 -0.81 -4.18 2.21
C ALA A 11 -1.55 -5.45 2.61
N THR A 12 -2.62 -5.73 1.90
CA THR A 12 -3.34 -7.01 1.95
C THR A 12 -3.54 -7.53 0.54
N GLN A 13 -3.20 -8.80 0.34
CA GLN A 13 -3.31 -9.48 -0.93
C GLN A 13 -4.11 -10.77 -0.81
N PHE A 14 -4.89 -11.10 -1.84
CA PHE A 14 -5.56 -12.38 -2.01
C PHE A 14 -5.25 -12.93 -3.39
N THR A 15 -4.82 -14.18 -3.41
CA THR A 15 -4.52 -14.90 -4.64
C THR A 15 -5.79 -15.30 -5.37
N LYS A 16 -5.79 -15.18 -6.68
CA LYS A 16 -6.79 -15.69 -7.60
C LYS A 16 -7.07 -17.17 -7.35
N THR A 17 -8.34 -17.54 -7.38
CA THR A 17 -8.76 -18.92 -7.10
C THR A 17 -8.11 -19.89 -8.09
N GLY A 18 -7.56 -20.98 -7.57
CA GLY A 18 -6.90 -22.02 -8.37
C GLY A 18 -5.44 -21.74 -8.72
N GLN A 19 -4.87 -20.61 -8.27
CA GLN A 19 -3.46 -20.31 -8.45
C GLN A 19 -2.66 -20.58 -7.16
N ALA A 20 -1.41 -21.02 -7.32
CA ALA A 20 -0.49 -21.30 -6.21
C ALA A 20 0.19 -20.04 -5.65
N ALA A 21 0.20 -18.95 -6.42
CA ALA A 21 0.83 -17.69 -6.04
C ALA A 21 -0.01 -16.51 -6.52
N CYS A 22 0.02 -15.42 -5.77
CA CYS A 22 -0.53 -14.13 -6.19
C CYS A 22 0.30 -13.60 -7.36
N GLY A 23 -0.37 -13.18 -8.43
CA GLY A 23 0.29 -12.57 -9.58
C GLY A 23 0.72 -11.13 -9.34
N ASP A 24 0.16 -10.48 -8.31
CA ASP A 24 0.55 -9.14 -7.90
C ASP A 24 1.74 -9.18 -6.94
N ASP A 25 2.53 -8.11 -6.93
CA ASP A 25 3.60 -7.91 -5.96
C ASP A 25 3.50 -6.53 -5.30
N VAL A 26 3.75 -6.49 -3.99
CA VAL A 26 3.82 -5.25 -3.21
C VAL A 26 5.10 -5.22 -2.42
N GLN A 27 5.89 -4.18 -2.61
CA GLN A 27 7.12 -3.95 -1.86
C GLN A 27 7.06 -2.61 -1.11
N LEU A 28 7.52 -2.63 0.13
CA LEU A 28 7.59 -1.48 1.02
C LEU A 28 9.03 -1.30 1.48
N LEU A 29 9.53 -0.07 1.43
CA LEU A 29 10.91 0.23 1.78
C LEU A 29 10.98 1.56 2.56
N THR A 30 11.63 1.53 3.72
CA THR A 30 11.96 2.73 4.49
C THR A 30 13.47 2.89 4.54
N ILE A 31 13.95 4.07 4.13
CA ILE A 31 15.37 4.44 4.12
C ILE A 31 15.58 5.46 5.25
N GLU A 32 15.87 4.95 6.45
CA GLU A 32 15.98 5.77 7.67
C GLU A 32 16.96 6.92 7.52
N LYS A 33 18.12 6.69 6.86
CA LYS A 33 19.16 7.70 6.66
C LYS A 33 18.71 8.89 5.83
N GLU A 34 17.72 8.70 4.97
CA GLU A 34 17.18 9.71 4.06
C GLU A 34 15.83 10.24 4.55
N ASN A 35 15.29 9.70 5.63
CA ASN A 35 13.92 9.94 6.05
C ASN A 35 12.92 9.74 4.88
N ARG A 36 13.16 8.72 4.09
CA ARG A 36 12.42 8.44 2.86
C ARG A 36 11.68 7.12 2.95
N SER A 37 10.44 7.11 2.50
CA SER A 37 9.59 5.92 2.43
C SER A 37 9.11 5.72 1.00
N LEU A 38 9.30 4.50 0.51
CA LEU A 38 8.93 4.09 -0.84
C LEU A 38 7.99 2.91 -0.77
N ALA A 39 7.05 2.85 -1.69
CA ALA A 39 6.22 1.66 -1.91
C ALA A 39 6.00 1.44 -3.40
N ALA A 40 5.87 0.18 -3.79
CA ALA A 40 5.53 -0.23 -5.14
C ALA A 40 4.48 -1.32 -5.11
N LEU A 41 3.48 -1.22 -5.97
CA LEU A 41 2.47 -2.23 -6.25
C LEU A 41 2.47 -2.47 -7.75
N SER A 42 2.58 -3.71 -8.17
CA SER A 42 2.50 -4.12 -9.58
C SER A 42 1.56 -5.31 -9.72
N ASP A 43 0.75 -5.29 -10.76
CA ASP A 43 -0.02 -6.42 -11.23
C ASP A 43 0.71 -7.04 -12.42
N GLY A 44 1.00 -8.33 -12.31
CA GLY A 44 1.74 -9.08 -13.32
C GLY A 44 0.84 -9.66 -14.40
N LEU A 45 1.22 -9.50 -15.65
CA LEU A 45 0.46 -10.05 -16.78
C LEU A 45 0.30 -11.57 -16.68
N GLY A 46 -0.93 -12.03 -16.64
CA GLY A 46 -1.28 -13.44 -16.64
C GLY A 46 -1.80 -13.92 -15.29
N SER A 47 -1.27 -15.02 -14.77
CA SER A 47 -1.66 -15.54 -13.46
C SER A 47 -0.61 -16.48 -12.88
N GLY A 48 -0.62 -16.62 -11.55
CA GLY A 48 0.26 -17.50 -10.82
C GLY A 48 1.73 -17.08 -10.87
N VAL A 49 2.64 -18.07 -10.84
CA VAL A 49 4.09 -17.82 -10.69
C VAL A 49 4.68 -16.92 -11.79
N LYS A 50 4.21 -17.03 -13.03
CA LYS A 50 4.71 -16.18 -14.13
C LYS A 50 4.36 -14.71 -13.91
N ALA A 51 3.12 -14.44 -13.54
CA ALA A 51 2.67 -13.09 -13.21
C ALA A 51 3.44 -12.54 -12.01
N LEU A 52 3.59 -13.34 -10.94
CA LEU A 52 4.38 -12.96 -9.77
C LEU A 52 5.82 -12.57 -10.12
N VAL A 53 6.50 -13.34 -10.98
CA VAL A 53 7.87 -13.01 -11.40
C VAL A 53 7.92 -11.66 -12.11
N LEU A 54 6.97 -11.38 -13.03
CA LEU A 54 6.90 -10.11 -13.74
C LEU A 54 6.59 -8.94 -12.78
N ALA A 55 5.61 -9.11 -11.90
CA ALA A 55 5.27 -8.10 -10.91
C ALA A 55 6.45 -7.79 -9.97
N ASN A 56 7.14 -8.84 -9.48
CA ASN A 56 8.29 -8.69 -8.59
C ASN A 56 9.49 -8.03 -9.29
N MET A 57 9.77 -8.36 -10.56
CA MET A 57 10.78 -7.67 -11.35
C MET A 57 10.44 -6.19 -11.49
N THR A 58 9.19 -5.87 -11.80
CA THR A 58 8.70 -4.49 -11.97
C THR A 58 8.86 -3.69 -10.67
N THR A 59 8.35 -4.18 -9.55
CA THR A 59 8.44 -3.49 -8.26
C THR A 59 9.88 -3.31 -7.81
N THR A 60 10.73 -4.34 -8.01
CA THR A 60 12.15 -4.30 -7.64
C THR A 60 12.90 -3.26 -8.48
N MET A 61 12.74 -3.26 -9.80
CA MET A 61 13.38 -2.27 -10.68
C MET A 61 12.90 -0.86 -10.35
N ALA A 62 11.58 -0.67 -10.21
CA ALA A 62 10.99 0.63 -9.91
C ALA A 62 11.54 1.22 -8.60
N LEU A 63 11.56 0.44 -7.51
CA LEU A 63 12.12 0.90 -6.24
C LEU A 63 13.62 1.22 -6.34
N ARG A 64 14.40 0.44 -7.09
CA ARG A 64 15.83 0.71 -7.29
C ARG A 64 16.06 2.00 -8.07
N PHE A 65 15.29 2.25 -9.12
CA PHE A 65 15.40 3.48 -9.90
C PHE A 65 14.98 4.71 -9.08
N MET A 66 13.91 4.59 -8.29
CA MET A 66 13.51 5.66 -7.36
C MET A 66 14.60 5.96 -6.34
N GLN A 67 15.25 4.93 -5.76
CA GLN A 67 16.38 5.10 -4.84
C GLN A 67 17.56 5.81 -5.51
N SER A 68 17.82 5.51 -6.77
CA SER A 68 18.93 6.11 -7.52
C SER A 68 18.61 7.50 -8.07
N ASN A 69 17.40 8.02 -7.85
CA ASN A 69 16.91 9.28 -8.39
C ASN A 69 17.08 9.41 -9.92
N LEU A 70 16.92 8.29 -10.62
CA LEU A 70 16.89 8.29 -12.08
C LEU A 70 15.68 9.06 -12.61
N ASP A 71 15.80 9.56 -13.83
CA ASP A 71 14.67 10.20 -14.50
C ASP A 71 13.50 9.25 -14.62
N LEU A 72 12.28 9.77 -14.44
CA LEU A 72 11.06 8.96 -14.45
C LEU A 72 10.86 8.27 -15.79
N LEU A 73 11.01 9.02 -16.89
CA LEU A 73 10.76 8.49 -18.23
C LEU A 73 11.77 7.42 -18.58
N GLU A 74 13.06 7.68 -18.32
CA GLU A 74 14.15 6.72 -18.50
C GLU A 74 13.92 5.44 -17.67
N SER A 75 13.51 5.59 -16.40
CA SER A 75 13.20 4.46 -15.53
C SER A 75 12.06 3.59 -16.07
N VAL A 76 10.98 4.21 -16.55
CA VAL A 76 9.84 3.52 -17.15
C VAL A 76 10.24 2.80 -18.44
N GLU A 77 11.01 3.44 -19.31
CA GLU A 77 11.49 2.84 -20.56
C GLU A 77 12.34 1.61 -20.26
N ILE A 78 13.29 1.70 -19.32
CA ILE A 78 14.12 0.55 -18.92
C ILE A 78 13.27 -0.59 -18.36
N ILE A 79 12.26 -0.30 -17.52
CA ILE A 79 11.35 -1.32 -16.99
C ILE A 79 10.62 -2.00 -18.15
N MET A 80 10.04 -1.23 -19.06
CA MET A 80 9.26 -1.75 -20.18
C MET A 80 10.12 -2.59 -21.15
N ASP A 81 11.35 -2.16 -21.41
CA ASP A 81 12.28 -2.87 -22.29
C ASP A 81 12.84 -4.15 -21.66
N SER A 82 12.93 -4.18 -20.31
CA SER A 82 13.44 -5.34 -19.57
C SER A 82 12.42 -6.45 -19.39
N LEU A 83 11.13 -6.14 -19.50
CA LEU A 83 10.07 -7.12 -19.31
C LEU A 83 9.85 -7.94 -20.59
N PRO A 84 9.64 -9.26 -20.46
CA PRO A 84 9.36 -10.09 -21.63
C PRO A 84 8.04 -9.67 -22.30
N VAL A 85 8.09 -9.54 -23.62
CA VAL A 85 6.91 -9.26 -24.44
C VAL A 85 6.10 -10.54 -24.59
N CYS A 86 4.80 -10.47 -24.29
CA CYS A 86 3.90 -11.58 -24.55
C CYS A 86 3.79 -11.83 -26.07
N GLU A 87 4.25 -12.98 -26.56
CA GLU A 87 4.23 -13.33 -27.99
C GLU A 87 2.83 -13.28 -28.61
N VAL A 88 1.79 -13.61 -27.82
CA VAL A 88 0.39 -13.66 -28.27
C VAL A 88 -0.22 -12.27 -28.35
N ARG A 89 0.06 -11.41 -27.37
CA ARG A 89 -0.55 -10.06 -27.29
C ARG A 89 0.37 -8.95 -27.78
N LYS A 90 1.65 -9.26 -28.04
CA LYS A 90 2.73 -8.32 -28.42
C LYS A 90 2.83 -7.10 -27.50
N ILE A 91 2.52 -7.30 -26.21
CA ILE A 91 2.49 -6.27 -25.20
C ILE A 91 3.42 -6.70 -24.10
N SER A 92 4.40 -5.86 -23.77
CA SER A 92 5.12 -5.92 -22.51
C SER A 92 4.20 -5.30 -21.47
N TYR A 93 3.83 -6.04 -20.43
CA TYR A 93 2.93 -5.54 -19.41
C TYR A 93 3.65 -5.45 -18.07
N ALA A 94 3.85 -4.22 -17.64
CA ALA A 94 3.94 -3.89 -16.24
C ALA A 94 2.88 -2.85 -15.95
N THR A 95 1.93 -3.17 -15.09
CA THR A 95 1.15 -2.13 -14.41
C THR A 95 1.85 -1.84 -13.11
N PHE A 96 1.92 -0.59 -12.69
CA PHE A 96 2.47 -0.25 -11.39
C PHE A 96 1.87 1.01 -10.80
N SER A 97 1.86 1.05 -9.48
CA SER A 97 1.65 2.25 -8.68
C SER A 97 2.81 2.38 -7.71
N LEU A 98 3.51 3.51 -7.77
CA LEU A 98 4.66 3.81 -6.94
C LEU A 98 4.33 4.97 -6.01
N PHE A 99 4.87 4.91 -4.81
CA PHE A 99 4.77 5.97 -3.82
C PHE A 99 6.17 6.33 -3.33
N ASP A 100 6.43 7.63 -3.22
CA ASP A 100 7.69 8.20 -2.76
C ASP A 100 7.42 9.39 -1.84
N TYR A 101 7.93 9.33 -0.65
CA TYR A 101 7.76 10.37 0.34
C TYR A 101 9.04 10.63 1.12
N HIS A 102 9.48 11.89 1.14
CA HIS A 102 10.50 12.39 2.05
C HIS A 102 9.82 13.13 3.19
N LEU A 103 10.23 12.86 4.41
CA LEU A 103 9.66 13.49 5.60
C LEU A 103 9.69 15.03 5.49
N GLY A 104 8.51 15.63 5.72
CA GLY A 104 8.31 17.08 5.62
C GLY A 104 8.13 17.60 4.18
N GLY A 105 8.16 16.71 3.16
CA GLY A 105 7.93 17.06 1.77
C GLY A 105 6.53 16.70 1.28
N ARG A 106 6.36 16.79 -0.04
CA ARG A 106 5.19 16.25 -0.74
C ARG A 106 5.34 14.77 -0.96
N ALA A 107 4.24 14.05 -0.97
CA ALA A 107 4.24 12.69 -1.46
C ALA A 107 4.09 12.69 -2.99
N ARG A 108 4.86 11.84 -3.66
CA ARG A 108 4.85 11.64 -5.10
C ARG A 108 4.26 10.27 -5.40
N ILE A 109 3.31 10.22 -6.33
CA ILE A 109 2.67 8.98 -6.77
C ILE A 109 2.85 8.88 -8.28
N ILE A 110 3.25 7.70 -8.74
CA ILE A 110 3.47 7.42 -10.17
C ILE A 110 2.64 6.19 -10.51
N GLU A 111 1.82 6.30 -11.53
CA GLU A 111 0.87 5.25 -11.92
C GLU A 111 0.98 4.93 -13.41
N MET A 112 0.98 3.65 -13.73
CA MET A 112 0.84 3.15 -15.09
C MET A 112 -0.01 1.88 -15.09
N GLY A 113 -1.20 1.96 -15.71
CA GLY A 113 -2.09 0.83 -15.93
C GLY A 113 -2.92 0.38 -14.73
N ASN A 114 -2.55 0.67 -13.51
CA ASN A 114 -3.34 0.39 -12.32
C ASN A 114 -4.50 1.39 -12.13
N PRO A 115 -5.52 1.04 -11.34
CA PRO A 115 -6.56 1.99 -10.94
C PRO A 115 -5.96 3.22 -10.25
N ALA A 116 -6.49 4.41 -10.58
CA ALA A 116 -6.02 5.65 -9.99
C ALA A 116 -6.12 5.64 -8.47
N TYR A 117 -5.08 6.13 -7.81
CA TYR A 117 -4.98 6.24 -6.35
C TYR A 117 -6.17 6.99 -5.74
N VAL A 118 -6.36 6.80 -4.45
CA VAL A 118 -7.31 7.58 -3.64
C VAL A 118 -6.52 8.29 -2.53
N HIS A 119 -6.70 9.59 -2.39
CA HIS A 119 -6.16 10.37 -1.27
C HIS A 119 -7.31 10.91 -0.44
N LEU A 120 -7.37 10.52 0.83
CA LEU A 120 -8.40 10.92 1.78
C LEU A 120 -7.80 11.69 2.95
N ARG A 121 -8.38 12.85 3.22
CA ARG A 121 -8.22 13.62 4.47
C ARG A 121 -9.50 13.48 5.27
N GLY A 122 -9.47 12.65 6.31
CA GLY A 122 -10.71 12.18 6.92
C GLY A 122 -11.57 11.44 5.89
N THR A 123 -12.76 11.96 5.60
CA THR A 123 -13.67 11.39 4.60
C THR A 123 -13.67 12.13 3.27
N GLU A 124 -12.91 13.21 3.14
CA GLU A 124 -12.87 14.02 1.93
C GLU A 124 -11.73 13.57 1.01
N GLU A 125 -12.02 13.50 -0.28
CA GLU A 125 -11.00 13.21 -1.30
C GLU A 125 -10.23 14.49 -1.62
N VAL A 126 -8.90 14.41 -1.53
CA VAL A 126 -7.98 15.53 -1.75
C VAL A 126 -7.48 15.50 -3.19
N ALA A 127 -7.57 16.64 -3.87
CA ALA A 127 -7.01 16.78 -5.20
C ALA A 127 -5.47 16.87 -5.15
N PRO A 128 -4.76 16.40 -6.19
CA PRO A 128 -3.31 16.54 -6.26
C PRO A 128 -2.89 18.02 -6.37
N ALA A 129 -1.71 18.35 -5.81
CA ALA A 129 -1.09 19.66 -5.97
C ALA A 129 -0.51 19.85 -7.38
N LYS A 130 0.01 18.75 -7.97
CA LYS A 130 0.44 18.69 -9.35
C LYS A 130 -0.01 17.37 -9.95
N ASP A 131 -0.38 17.39 -11.23
CA ASP A 131 -0.82 16.24 -12.00
C ASP A 131 -0.28 16.38 -13.42
N ARG A 132 0.53 15.44 -13.85
CA ARG A 132 1.04 15.40 -15.22
C ARG A 132 1.01 13.98 -15.78
N THR A 133 0.75 13.89 -17.06
CA THR A 133 0.89 12.65 -17.81
C THR A 133 2.12 12.75 -18.71
N VAL A 134 2.92 11.70 -18.68
CA VAL A 134 4.13 11.56 -19.51
C VAL A 134 3.92 10.36 -20.42
N VAL A 135 4.25 10.55 -21.70
CA VAL A 135 4.19 9.48 -22.71
C VAL A 135 5.58 9.33 -23.31
N SER A 136 6.10 8.11 -23.31
CA SER A 136 7.37 7.82 -23.98
C SER A 136 7.18 7.75 -25.49
N ALA A 137 8.12 8.34 -26.22
CA ALA A 137 8.17 8.19 -27.68
C ALA A 137 8.41 6.73 -28.11
N HIS A 138 9.09 5.94 -27.26
CA HIS A 138 9.38 4.52 -27.49
C HIS A 138 8.15 3.63 -27.22
N TRP A 139 7.32 4.03 -26.24
CA TRP A 139 6.10 3.34 -25.81
C TRP A 139 4.87 4.25 -25.88
N PRO A 140 4.43 4.67 -27.09
CA PRO A 140 3.38 5.69 -27.26
C PRO A 140 2.00 5.26 -26.74
N ASP A 141 1.74 3.96 -26.62
CA ASP A 141 0.49 3.41 -26.07
C ASP A 141 0.48 3.33 -24.54
N ARG A 142 1.51 3.89 -23.87
CA ARG A 142 1.67 3.84 -22.43
C ARG A 142 1.73 5.24 -21.85
N GLU A 143 0.73 5.54 -21.04
CA GLU A 143 0.66 6.77 -20.28
C GLU A 143 1.14 6.52 -18.86
N VAL A 144 2.09 7.32 -18.42
CA VAL A 144 2.55 7.37 -17.03
C VAL A 144 2.04 8.63 -16.41
N ARG A 145 1.22 8.49 -15.41
CA ARG A 145 0.71 9.61 -14.62
C ARG A 145 1.59 9.82 -13.41
N GLU A 146 2.04 11.04 -13.20
CA GLU A 146 2.80 11.45 -12.03
C GLU A 146 2.04 12.56 -11.30
N VAL A 147 1.83 12.38 -10.01
CA VAL A 147 1.16 13.36 -9.18
C VAL A 147 2.00 13.68 -7.94
N GLU A 148 1.93 14.94 -7.51
CA GLU A 148 2.41 15.36 -6.19
C GLU A 148 1.21 15.73 -5.32
N VAL A 149 1.19 15.25 -4.10
CA VAL A 149 0.13 15.52 -3.13
C VAL A 149 0.70 16.13 -1.86
N ASP A 150 0.02 17.16 -1.37
CA ASP A 150 0.31 17.73 -0.05
C ASP A 150 -0.32 16.83 1.01
N VAL A 151 0.49 16.35 1.95
CA VAL A 151 0.05 15.39 2.97
C VAL A 151 0.04 16.01 4.35
N GLU A 152 -0.95 15.64 5.16
CA GLU A 152 -1.12 16.08 6.54
C GLU A 152 -1.33 14.87 7.47
N PRO A 153 -1.07 15.03 8.78
CA PRO A 153 -1.44 14.00 9.76
C PRO A 153 -2.94 13.68 9.69
N GLY A 154 -3.26 12.40 9.55
CA GLY A 154 -4.63 11.91 9.34
C GLY A 154 -4.91 11.47 7.90
N ASP A 155 -4.09 11.88 6.95
CA ASP A 155 -4.26 11.53 5.53
C ASP A 155 -4.01 10.04 5.27
N ARG A 156 -4.76 9.50 4.32
CA ARG A 156 -4.59 8.13 3.81
C ARG A 156 -4.51 8.13 2.30
N ILE A 157 -3.51 7.44 1.76
CA ILE A 157 -3.38 7.16 0.34
C ILE A 157 -3.63 5.67 0.14
N ILE A 158 -4.48 5.33 -0.83
CA ILE A 158 -4.87 3.95 -1.15
C ILE A 158 -4.46 3.67 -2.59
N LEU A 159 -3.64 2.65 -2.78
CA LEU A 159 -3.27 2.10 -4.08
C LEU A 159 -3.83 0.67 -4.17
N CYS A 160 -4.26 0.26 -5.35
CA CYS A 160 -4.79 -1.10 -5.52
C CYS A 160 -4.56 -1.62 -6.94
N SER A 161 -4.55 -2.96 -7.09
CA SER A 161 -4.64 -3.60 -8.40
C SER A 161 -6.07 -3.55 -8.94
N ASP A 162 -6.23 -3.85 -10.20
CA ASP A 162 -7.53 -3.83 -10.87
C ASP A 162 -8.48 -4.91 -10.33
N GLY A 163 -7.95 -6.02 -9.77
CA GLY A 163 -8.73 -7.02 -9.09
C GLY A 163 -9.58 -6.49 -7.94
N VAL A 164 -9.19 -5.37 -7.32
CA VAL A 164 -10.05 -4.67 -6.33
C VAL A 164 -11.22 -3.98 -7.03
N THR A 165 -10.95 -3.19 -8.07
CA THR A 165 -11.96 -2.35 -8.73
C THR A 165 -12.86 -3.15 -9.67
N GLN A 166 -12.38 -4.26 -10.22
CA GLN A 166 -13.13 -5.19 -11.06
C GLN A 166 -13.88 -6.26 -10.27
N SER A 167 -13.69 -6.34 -8.95
CA SER A 167 -14.41 -7.28 -8.09
C SER A 167 -15.91 -7.20 -8.30
N GLY A 168 -16.58 -8.35 -8.27
CA GLY A 168 -18.00 -8.49 -8.54
C GLY A 168 -18.39 -8.48 -10.02
N LEU A 169 -17.46 -8.23 -10.94
CA LEU A 169 -17.71 -8.29 -12.38
C LEU A 169 -18.16 -9.71 -12.79
N GLY A 170 -19.33 -9.79 -13.45
CA GLY A 170 -19.90 -11.08 -13.84
C GLY A 170 -20.51 -11.89 -12.70
N SER A 171 -20.72 -11.31 -11.50
CA SER A 171 -21.39 -11.96 -10.37
C SER A 171 -22.92 -12.11 -10.56
N GLY A 172 -23.48 -11.53 -11.60
CA GLY A 172 -24.94 -11.46 -11.79
C GLY A 172 -25.65 -10.41 -10.93
N GLN A 173 -24.95 -9.77 -10.01
CA GLN A 173 -25.50 -8.72 -9.17
C GLN A 173 -25.57 -7.39 -9.94
N ALA A 174 -26.75 -6.77 -10.01
CA ALA A 174 -26.95 -5.52 -10.74
C ALA A 174 -26.03 -4.38 -10.22
N ALA A 175 -25.75 -4.36 -8.92
CA ALA A 175 -24.87 -3.37 -8.28
C ALA A 175 -23.42 -3.44 -8.81
N TYR A 176 -22.97 -4.62 -9.26
CA TYR A 176 -21.59 -4.86 -9.70
C TYR A 176 -21.49 -5.25 -11.18
N LYS A 177 -22.47 -4.84 -11.99
CA LYS A 177 -22.49 -5.13 -13.46
C LYS A 177 -21.18 -4.70 -14.15
N PHE A 178 -20.53 -3.65 -13.65
CA PHE A 178 -19.28 -3.10 -14.17
C PHE A 178 -18.13 -3.19 -13.15
N GLY A 179 -18.18 -4.14 -12.23
CA GLY A 179 -17.27 -4.26 -11.09
C GLY A 179 -17.59 -3.29 -9.97
N TRP A 180 -16.83 -3.35 -8.88
CA TRP A 180 -16.96 -2.46 -7.73
C TRP A 180 -16.56 -1.02 -8.05
N ARG A 181 -15.59 -0.87 -8.96
CA ARG A 181 -15.02 0.40 -9.43
C ARG A 181 -14.31 1.17 -8.30
N ARG A 182 -13.45 2.11 -8.73
CA ARG A 182 -12.79 3.05 -7.82
C ARG A 182 -13.79 3.82 -6.94
N SER A 183 -14.91 4.26 -7.52
CA SER A 183 -15.95 5.00 -6.77
C SER A 183 -16.58 4.19 -5.65
N GLY A 184 -16.81 2.89 -5.86
CA GLY A 184 -17.33 2.00 -4.82
C GLY A 184 -16.31 1.77 -3.71
N MET A 185 -15.03 1.55 -4.05
CA MET A 185 -13.95 1.44 -3.09
C MET A 185 -13.79 2.73 -2.27
N LEU A 186 -13.82 3.90 -2.92
CA LEU A 186 -13.78 5.20 -2.25
C LEU A 186 -14.93 5.37 -1.25
N ALA A 187 -16.17 5.08 -1.67
CA ALA A 187 -17.33 5.17 -0.80
C ALA A 187 -17.22 4.22 0.41
N PHE A 188 -16.69 3.03 0.21
CA PHE A 188 -16.44 2.06 1.27
C PHE A 188 -15.36 2.57 2.25
N ALA A 189 -14.23 3.06 1.73
CA ALA A 189 -13.15 3.61 2.56
C ALA A 189 -13.63 4.78 3.42
N ARG A 190 -14.37 5.73 2.83
CA ARG A 190 -15.01 6.85 3.54
C ARG A 190 -15.87 6.39 4.69
N ARG A 191 -16.71 5.38 4.47
CA ARG A 191 -17.58 4.81 5.50
C ARG A 191 -16.77 4.18 6.64
N MET A 192 -15.72 3.43 6.32
CA MET A 192 -14.85 2.80 7.32
C MET A 192 -14.13 3.83 8.17
N ILE A 193 -13.56 4.86 7.55
CA ILE A 193 -12.85 5.94 8.24
C ILE A 193 -13.84 6.79 9.08
N SER A 194 -15.05 7.06 8.57
CA SER A 194 -16.08 7.78 9.33
C SER A 194 -16.50 7.04 10.60
N SER A 195 -16.59 5.70 10.53
CA SER A 195 -16.96 4.88 11.69
C SER A 195 -15.80 4.70 12.68
N GLU A 196 -14.57 4.66 12.19
CA GLU A 196 -13.33 4.46 12.96
C GLU A 196 -12.25 5.41 12.47
N PRO A 197 -12.20 6.67 12.93
CA PRO A 197 -11.21 7.66 12.45
C PRO A 197 -9.75 7.24 12.62
N ASP A 198 -9.46 6.47 13.68
CA ASP A 198 -8.11 5.94 13.98
C ASP A 198 -7.82 4.57 13.36
N LEU A 199 -8.64 4.13 12.39
CA LEU A 199 -8.46 2.85 11.71
C LEU A 199 -7.07 2.76 11.09
N SER A 200 -6.33 1.69 11.42
CA SER A 200 -4.96 1.48 10.96
C SER A 200 -4.87 1.24 9.45
N ALA A 201 -3.69 1.45 8.86
CA ALA A 201 -3.45 1.12 7.46
C ALA A 201 -3.72 -0.36 7.19
N ALA A 202 -3.24 -1.25 8.08
CA ALA A 202 -3.44 -2.69 7.97
C ALA A 202 -4.93 -3.10 7.99
N ASP A 203 -5.72 -2.50 8.90
CA ASP A 203 -7.13 -2.84 9.01
C ASP A 203 -7.94 -2.29 7.83
N LEU A 204 -7.63 -1.08 7.35
CA LEU A 204 -8.30 -0.51 6.18
C LEU A 204 -7.99 -1.31 4.91
N ALA A 205 -6.70 -1.63 4.66
CA ALA A 205 -6.28 -2.46 3.52
C ALA A 205 -6.99 -3.83 3.55
N ARG A 206 -6.99 -4.48 4.73
CA ARG A 206 -7.67 -5.76 4.92
C ARG A 206 -9.17 -5.69 4.68
N ARG A 207 -9.85 -4.66 5.20
CA ARG A 207 -11.32 -4.50 5.01
C ARG A 207 -11.67 -4.26 3.55
N ILE A 208 -10.90 -3.45 2.82
CA ILE A 208 -11.09 -3.21 1.39
C ILE A 208 -10.89 -4.52 0.61
N ALA A 209 -9.77 -5.20 0.80
CA ALA A 209 -9.45 -6.43 0.08
C ALA A 209 -10.44 -7.58 0.42
N CYS A 210 -10.84 -7.73 1.68
CA CYS A 210 -11.87 -8.71 2.09
C CYS A 210 -13.23 -8.39 1.46
N PHE A 211 -13.63 -7.13 1.39
CA PHE A 211 -14.88 -6.75 0.76
C PHE A 211 -14.84 -7.07 -0.74
N ALA A 212 -13.76 -6.69 -1.43
CA ALA A 212 -13.55 -7.00 -2.84
C ALA A 212 -13.67 -8.51 -3.11
N LYS A 213 -13.01 -9.33 -2.28
CA LYS A 213 -13.08 -10.79 -2.37
C LYS A 213 -14.52 -11.31 -2.19
N ASN A 214 -15.25 -10.77 -1.23
CA ASN A 214 -16.58 -11.27 -0.85
C ASN A 214 -17.70 -10.91 -1.84
N ILE A 215 -17.56 -9.84 -2.63
CA ILE A 215 -18.55 -9.48 -3.66
C ILE A 215 -18.41 -10.31 -4.94
N THR A 216 -17.39 -11.18 -5.00
CA THR A 216 -17.19 -12.14 -6.09
C THR A 216 -17.51 -13.55 -5.56
N PRO A 217 -18.77 -14.03 -5.64
CA PRO A 217 -19.28 -15.08 -4.75
C PRO A 217 -18.73 -16.49 -4.99
N GLU A 218 -18.22 -16.83 -6.16
CA GLU A 218 -17.85 -18.24 -6.45
C GLU A 218 -16.35 -18.48 -6.62
N SER A 219 -15.60 -17.47 -7.01
CA SER A 219 -14.15 -17.55 -7.16
C SER A 219 -13.55 -16.15 -7.27
N CYS A 220 -12.45 -15.92 -6.61
CA CYS A 220 -11.61 -14.74 -6.86
C CYS A 220 -11.08 -14.86 -8.30
N LYS A 221 -11.62 -14.06 -9.22
CA LYS A 221 -11.33 -14.15 -10.66
C LYS A 221 -10.01 -13.53 -11.03
N ASP A 222 -9.47 -12.67 -10.15
CA ASP A 222 -8.19 -12.01 -10.29
C ASP A 222 -7.47 -11.89 -8.95
N ASP A 223 -6.18 -11.62 -8.98
CA ASP A 223 -5.42 -11.31 -7.79
C ASP A 223 -5.89 -9.96 -7.24
N ILE A 224 -6.05 -9.86 -5.92
CA ILE A 224 -6.57 -8.67 -5.24
C ILE A 224 -5.47 -8.11 -4.34
N SER A 225 -5.01 -6.91 -4.63
CA SER A 225 -4.01 -6.23 -3.82
C SER A 225 -4.45 -4.82 -3.46
N CYS A 226 -4.39 -4.51 -2.17
CA CYS A 226 -4.68 -3.17 -1.65
C CYS A 226 -3.56 -2.74 -0.71
N LEU A 227 -2.95 -1.61 -1.01
CA LEU A 227 -1.92 -0.96 -0.20
C LEU A 227 -2.49 0.34 0.36
N VAL A 228 -2.36 0.52 1.66
CA VAL A 228 -2.76 1.75 2.36
C VAL A 228 -1.55 2.38 3.00
N ILE A 229 -1.36 3.66 2.76
CA ILE A 229 -0.36 4.53 3.36
C ILE A 229 -1.10 5.51 4.25
N TYR A 230 -0.83 5.50 5.55
CA TYR A 230 -1.49 6.34 6.53
C TYR A 230 -0.49 7.26 7.23
N PHE A 231 -0.65 8.56 7.07
CA PHE A 231 0.08 9.61 7.76
C PHE A 231 -0.50 9.81 9.16
N ARG A 232 -0.12 8.94 10.07
CA ARG A 232 -0.74 8.84 11.38
C ARG A 232 -0.08 9.79 12.38
N HIS A 233 -0.87 10.35 13.30
CA HIS A 233 -0.30 11.01 14.47
C HIS A 233 0.59 10.05 15.26
N PRO A 234 1.79 10.46 15.69
CA PRO A 234 2.67 9.61 16.47
C PRO A 234 1.99 9.10 17.73
N ARG A 235 2.12 7.81 18.02
CA ARG A 235 1.67 7.21 19.29
C ARG A 235 2.90 6.98 20.17
N VAL A 236 2.86 7.46 21.39
CA VAL A 236 3.95 7.28 22.35
C VAL A 236 3.59 6.17 23.33
N LEU A 237 4.35 5.07 23.29
CA LEU A 237 4.32 4.04 24.32
C LEU A 237 5.40 4.35 25.33
N ARG A 238 5.02 4.62 26.59
CA ARG A 238 5.94 4.79 27.69
C ARG A 238 6.03 3.47 28.47
N ILE A 239 7.21 2.83 28.44
CA ILE A 239 7.50 1.62 29.18
C ILE A 239 8.33 2.02 30.39
N LEU A 240 7.77 1.80 31.58
CA LEU A 240 8.48 1.96 32.84
C LEU A 240 8.93 0.57 33.31
N THR A 241 10.24 0.35 33.33
CA THR A 241 10.83 -0.85 33.89
C THR A 241 11.55 -0.48 35.19
N GLY A 242 11.40 -1.29 36.21
CA GLY A 242 12.04 -1.05 37.51
C GLY A 242 12.45 -2.36 38.19
N PRO A 243 13.20 -2.31 39.29
CA PRO A 243 13.56 -3.51 40.06
C PRO A 243 12.31 -4.25 40.57
N PRO A 244 12.44 -5.51 40.95
CA PRO A 244 11.32 -6.30 41.46
C PRO A 244 10.62 -5.58 42.60
N TYR A 245 9.33 -5.70 42.62
CA TYR A 245 8.40 -5.02 43.50
C TYR A 245 8.69 -5.20 45.00
N TYR A 246 8.89 -4.10 45.71
CA TYR A 246 8.75 -4.02 47.17
C TYR A 246 7.45 -3.29 47.54
N LYS A 247 6.70 -3.83 48.51
CA LYS A 247 5.38 -3.33 48.93
C LYS A 247 5.28 -1.84 49.28
N SER A 248 6.42 -1.17 49.49
CA SER A 248 6.53 0.24 49.89
C SER A 248 6.89 1.23 48.76
N SER A 249 6.97 0.76 47.50
CA SER A 249 7.37 1.64 46.38
C SER A 249 6.21 2.50 45.88
N PRO A 250 6.40 3.81 45.69
CA PRO A 250 5.40 4.72 45.15
C PRO A 250 4.98 4.42 43.70
N ALA A 251 5.74 3.56 42.99
CA ALA A 251 5.41 3.12 41.62
C ALA A 251 4.05 2.40 41.50
N ARG A 252 3.44 2.03 42.63
CA ARG A 252 2.14 1.31 42.68
C ARG A 252 0.96 2.08 42.07
N ARG A 253 1.06 3.41 41.98
CA ARG A 253 -0.05 4.26 41.49
C ARG A 253 -0.08 4.42 39.97
N THR A 254 0.97 4.04 39.26
CA THR A 254 1.09 4.28 37.82
C THR A 254 0.63 3.10 36.96
N TRP A 255 0.50 1.91 37.54
CA TRP A 255 0.10 0.68 36.82
C TRP A 255 -1.39 0.58 36.50
N ALA A 256 -2.22 1.39 37.08
CA ALA A 256 -3.68 1.31 36.91
C ALA A 256 -4.22 2.04 35.67
N ARG A 257 -3.36 2.61 34.83
CA ARG A 257 -3.77 3.38 33.65
C ARG A 257 -3.06 3.02 32.35
N ILE A 258 -2.77 1.74 32.14
CA ILE A 258 -2.55 1.23 30.80
C ILE A 258 -3.84 0.51 30.40
N THR A 259 -4.91 1.28 30.22
CA THR A 259 -6.09 0.79 29.54
C THR A 259 -5.83 0.86 28.05
N SER A 260 -5.64 -0.32 27.48
CA SER A 260 -6.06 -0.71 26.14
C SER A 260 -6.48 0.41 25.19
N SER A 261 -5.59 0.87 24.36
CA SER A 261 -5.98 1.25 23.03
C SER A 261 -5.09 0.49 22.05
N SER A 262 -5.74 -0.46 21.42
CA SER A 262 -5.33 -1.23 20.26
C SER A 262 -4.23 -2.26 20.43
N ALA A 263 -4.66 -3.49 20.50
CA ALA A 263 -3.95 -4.72 20.14
C ALA A 263 -3.53 -4.74 18.65
N ALA A 264 -2.68 -3.83 18.21
CA ALA A 264 -2.20 -3.76 16.83
C ALA A 264 -0.68 -3.72 16.70
N ALA A 265 0.05 -3.92 17.79
CA ALA A 265 1.50 -4.05 17.76
C ALA A 265 1.94 -5.51 17.91
N ARG A 266 1.39 -6.41 17.11
CA ARG A 266 2.03 -7.70 16.86
C ARG A 266 2.86 -7.57 15.60
N ARG A 267 4.08 -7.12 15.77
CA ARG A 267 5.07 -7.19 14.71
C ARG A 267 6.22 -8.05 15.15
N ARG A 268 6.53 -9.00 14.29
CA ARG A 268 7.69 -9.85 14.33
C ARG A 268 8.95 -8.99 14.23
N THR A 269 9.55 -8.67 15.36
CA THR A 269 10.98 -8.48 15.46
C THR A 269 11.52 -9.74 16.11
N SER A 270 12.23 -10.55 15.34
CA SER A 270 13.01 -11.67 15.84
C SER A 270 14.12 -11.09 16.74
N TRP A 271 13.85 -10.99 18.01
CA TRP A 271 14.88 -10.76 19.01
C TRP A 271 15.51 -12.10 19.33
N SER A 272 16.66 -12.37 18.75
CA SER A 272 17.56 -13.40 19.26
C SER A 272 18.21 -12.85 20.54
N ALA A 273 17.62 -13.16 21.69
CA ALA A 273 18.27 -12.93 22.97
C ALA A 273 19.32 -14.02 23.15
N SER A 274 20.59 -13.74 22.85
CA SER A 274 21.70 -14.53 23.36
C SER A 274 21.92 -14.17 24.82
N TRP A 275 21.47 -15.02 25.73
CA TRP A 275 21.90 -15.00 27.13
C TRP A 275 23.25 -15.68 27.17
N ALA A 276 24.34 -14.94 27.31
CA ALA A 276 25.61 -15.47 27.81
C ALA A 276 25.57 -15.42 29.32
N ALA A 277 25.72 -16.57 29.95
CA ALA A 277 25.84 -16.71 31.39
C ALA A 277 27.16 -16.12 31.88
N ALA A 278 27.09 -15.35 32.94
CA ALA A 278 28.11 -15.23 33.99
C ALA A 278 27.41 -14.85 35.31
#